data_795edd8b64e43ac936caf33c95ddca2e
#
_entry.id   795edd8b64e43ac936caf33c95ddca2e
#
_cell.length_a   1.000
_cell.length_b   1.000
_cell.length_c   1.000
_cell.angle_alpha   90.00
_cell.angle_beta   90.00
_cell.angle_gamma   90.00
#
_symmetry.space_group_name_H-M   'P 1'
#
loop_
_entity.id
_entity.type
_entity.pdbx_description
1 polymer ?
#
loop_
_entity_poly.entity_id
_entity_poly.type
_entity_poly.pdbx_seq_one_letter_code
_entity_poly.pdbx_strand_id
1 'polypeptide(L)'
;MLEVRDLHAYYGKSHILQGVDLAVREREIVSILGRNGVGRSTALKAIMGDVPPQGAIIFKRRSIAGLKSYEIARLGIGYVPENRDIFGALTVEQNLQLGVKVGRSTMRWSMADTYRLFPVLEERRDAPAGVLSGGEQQMLTICRTLMGDPDLIMIDEPTEGLAPQMVERIAEVLRTIAERGISILLVEQKLTIALRISHRLYVMGHGRMVFEGSPDDLRADQSVRQTWLEV
;
A
#
# COMPACT_ATOMS: atom_id res chain seq x y z
N MET A 1 -10.67 -3.71 -10.87
CA MET A 1 -10.33 -2.47 -10.14
C MET A 1 -9.07 -1.81 -10.73
N LEU A 2 -7.88 -2.32 -10.49
CA LEU A 2 -6.60 -1.91 -11.08
C LEU A 2 -6.09 -3.00 -12.01
N GLU A 3 -5.54 -2.61 -13.17
CA GLU A 3 -4.89 -3.50 -14.12
C GLU A 3 -3.64 -2.80 -14.65
N VAL A 4 -2.50 -3.48 -14.58
CA VAL A 4 -1.20 -3.02 -15.04
C VAL A 4 -0.70 -4.03 -16.05
N ARG A 5 -0.28 -3.57 -17.23
CA ARG A 5 0.20 -4.42 -18.33
C ARG A 5 1.49 -3.88 -18.90
N ASP A 6 2.45 -4.76 -19.04
CA ASP A 6 3.77 -4.50 -19.63
C ASP A 6 4.41 -3.21 -19.07
N LEU A 7 4.40 -3.08 -17.73
CA LEU A 7 4.89 -1.89 -17.06
C LEU A 7 6.40 -1.88 -17.04
N HIS A 8 7.00 -0.84 -17.63
CA HIS A 8 8.41 -0.51 -17.55
C HIS A 8 8.60 0.80 -16.82
N ALA A 9 9.68 0.90 -16.03
CA ALA A 9 10.07 2.12 -15.34
C ALA A 9 11.60 2.21 -15.23
N TYR A 10 12.09 3.45 -15.26
CA TYR A 10 13.52 3.75 -15.30
C TYR A 10 13.90 4.83 -14.28
N TYR A 11 15.07 4.70 -13.68
CA TYR A 11 15.78 5.79 -13.00
C TYR A 11 17.03 6.13 -13.82
N GLY A 12 16.96 7.21 -14.58
CA GLY A 12 17.99 7.55 -15.56
C GLY A 12 18.14 6.44 -16.60
N LYS A 13 19.30 5.78 -16.62
CA LYS A 13 19.57 4.64 -17.53
C LYS A 13 19.24 3.28 -16.93
N SER A 14 18.94 3.22 -15.65
CA SER A 14 18.67 1.96 -14.96
C SER A 14 17.23 1.50 -15.20
N HIS A 15 17.04 0.38 -15.87
CA HIS A 15 15.76 -0.25 -16.18
C HIS A 15 15.32 -1.09 -14.97
N ILE A 16 14.42 -0.57 -14.16
CA ILE A 16 14.01 -1.19 -12.89
C ILE A 16 12.84 -2.13 -13.07
N LEU A 17 11.78 -1.70 -13.77
CA LEU A 17 10.63 -2.56 -14.07
C LEU A 17 10.72 -2.99 -15.53
N GLN A 18 10.58 -4.29 -15.77
CA GLN A 18 10.89 -4.93 -17.05
C GLN A 18 9.70 -5.75 -17.58
N GLY A 19 8.57 -5.09 -17.85
CA GLY A 19 7.35 -5.74 -18.29
C GLY A 19 6.60 -6.38 -17.12
N VAL A 20 6.16 -5.55 -16.17
CA VAL A 20 5.41 -6.00 -14.99
C VAL A 20 3.93 -6.03 -15.32
N ASP A 21 3.31 -7.20 -15.13
CA ASP A 21 1.87 -7.42 -15.21
C ASP A 21 1.32 -7.69 -13.80
N LEU A 22 0.29 -6.97 -13.39
CA LEU A 22 -0.43 -7.22 -12.16
C LEU A 22 -1.87 -6.71 -12.23
N ALA A 23 -2.74 -7.27 -11.41
CA ALA A 23 -4.10 -6.81 -11.27
C ALA A 23 -4.54 -6.82 -9.80
N VAL A 24 -5.48 -5.93 -9.45
CA VAL A 24 -6.18 -5.94 -8.16
C VAL A 24 -7.68 -5.88 -8.45
N ARG A 25 -8.44 -6.84 -7.93
CA ARG A 25 -9.90 -6.87 -8.03
C ARG A 25 -10.54 -6.01 -6.94
N GLU A 26 -11.83 -5.82 -7.03
CA GLU A 26 -12.58 -5.12 -5.97
C GLU A 26 -12.58 -5.95 -4.68
N ARG A 27 -12.37 -5.29 -3.55
CA ARG A 27 -12.29 -5.88 -2.21
C ARG A 27 -11.21 -6.96 -2.04
N GLU A 28 -10.22 -6.95 -2.89
CA GLU A 28 -9.11 -7.90 -2.85
C GLU A 28 -7.92 -7.31 -2.11
N ILE A 29 -7.25 -8.12 -1.30
CA ILE A 29 -5.91 -7.85 -0.77
C ILE A 29 -4.93 -8.61 -1.65
N VAL A 30 -4.09 -7.89 -2.37
CA VAL A 30 -3.01 -8.42 -3.20
C VAL A 30 -1.68 -7.99 -2.61
N SER A 31 -0.75 -8.91 -2.41
CA SER A 31 0.61 -8.55 -1.98
C SER A 31 1.64 -8.82 -3.07
N ILE A 32 2.61 -7.91 -3.16
CA ILE A 32 3.83 -8.08 -3.94
C ILE A 32 4.97 -8.38 -2.98
N LEU A 33 5.53 -9.58 -3.08
CA LEU A 33 6.68 -10.05 -2.33
C LEU A 33 7.94 -9.99 -3.17
N GLY A 34 9.10 -10.01 -2.52
CA GLY A 34 10.41 -10.05 -3.17
C GLY A 34 11.50 -9.50 -2.25
N ARG A 35 12.75 -9.64 -2.65
CA ARG A 35 13.91 -9.09 -1.93
C ARG A 35 14.00 -7.58 -2.11
N ASN A 36 14.79 -6.92 -1.25
CA ASN A 36 15.04 -5.48 -1.38
C ASN A 36 15.71 -5.15 -2.72
N GLY A 37 15.31 -4.03 -3.34
CA GLY A 37 15.87 -3.54 -4.60
C GLY A 37 15.34 -4.22 -5.87
N VAL A 38 14.40 -5.18 -5.80
CA VAL A 38 13.85 -5.84 -7.01
C VAL A 38 12.85 -5.00 -7.79
N GLY A 39 12.41 -3.84 -7.25
CA GLY A 39 11.51 -2.91 -7.95
C GLY A 39 10.10 -2.78 -7.36
N ARG A 40 9.79 -3.42 -6.24
CA ARG A 40 8.44 -3.41 -5.62
C ARG A 40 7.88 -2.01 -5.39
N SER A 41 8.60 -1.17 -4.64
CA SER A 41 8.21 0.23 -4.36
C SER A 41 8.17 1.07 -5.64
N THR A 42 9.04 0.76 -6.62
CA THR A 42 9.02 1.41 -7.94
C THR A 42 7.72 1.12 -8.68
N ALA A 43 7.15 -0.08 -8.55
CA ALA A 43 5.86 -0.40 -9.15
C ALA A 43 4.73 0.47 -8.56
N LEU A 44 4.68 0.66 -7.24
CA LEU A 44 3.71 1.56 -6.60
C LEU A 44 3.90 3.01 -7.05
N LYS A 45 5.15 3.50 -7.08
CA LYS A 45 5.49 4.86 -7.52
C LYS A 45 5.15 5.09 -9.00
N ALA A 46 5.34 4.09 -9.86
CA ALA A 46 4.95 4.16 -11.26
C ALA A 46 3.42 4.21 -11.43
N ILE A 47 2.68 3.44 -10.64
CA ILE A 47 1.21 3.49 -10.62
C ILE A 47 0.72 4.86 -10.12
N MET A 48 1.39 5.48 -9.13
CA MET A 48 1.07 6.82 -8.63
C MET A 48 1.53 7.96 -9.53
N GLY A 49 2.28 7.67 -10.59
CA GLY A 49 2.81 8.70 -11.51
C GLY A 49 4.01 9.48 -10.96
N ASP A 50 4.60 9.04 -9.85
CA ASP A 50 5.83 9.64 -9.28
C ASP A 50 7.09 9.20 -10.05
N VAL A 51 7.02 8.04 -10.71
CA VAL A 51 8.01 7.56 -11.67
C VAL A 51 7.31 7.41 -13.02
N PRO A 52 7.83 8.03 -14.11
CA PRO A 52 7.20 7.94 -15.42
C PRO A 52 7.06 6.49 -15.89
N PRO A 53 5.82 5.97 -16.09
CA PRO A 53 5.59 4.62 -16.55
C PRO A 53 5.64 4.53 -18.08
N GLN A 54 6.08 3.38 -18.60
CA GLN A 54 5.78 2.91 -19.94
C GLN A 54 4.93 1.65 -19.82
N GLY A 55 3.98 1.45 -20.73
CA GLY A 55 2.98 0.38 -20.64
C GLY A 55 1.59 0.92 -20.27
N ALA A 56 0.66 0.04 -19.91
CA ALA A 56 -0.71 0.41 -19.61
C ALA A 56 -1.01 0.29 -18.11
N ILE A 57 -1.62 1.34 -17.54
CA ILE A 57 -2.14 1.33 -16.16
C ILE A 57 -3.60 1.78 -16.24
N ILE A 58 -4.51 0.87 -15.90
CA ILE A 58 -5.95 1.09 -16.00
C ILE A 58 -6.56 0.97 -14.61
N PHE A 59 -7.23 2.02 -14.16
CA PHE A 59 -7.98 2.03 -12.90
C PHE A 59 -9.44 2.33 -13.18
N LYS A 60 -10.37 1.43 -12.74
CA LYS A 60 -11.81 1.55 -12.99
C LYS A 60 -12.16 1.83 -14.47
N ARG A 61 -11.55 1.05 -15.37
CA ARG A 61 -11.70 1.17 -16.84
C ARG A 61 -11.15 2.47 -17.45
N ARG A 62 -10.44 3.30 -16.68
CA ARG A 62 -9.80 4.53 -17.15
C ARG A 62 -8.29 4.37 -17.16
N SER A 63 -7.63 4.76 -18.23
CA SER A 63 -6.16 4.87 -18.26
C SER A 63 -5.71 5.98 -17.33
N ILE A 64 -4.74 5.68 -16.48
CA ILE A 64 -4.12 6.62 -15.54
C ILE A 64 -2.62 6.80 -15.80
N ALA A 65 -2.05 6.08 -16.77
CA ALA A 65 -0.65 6.24 -17.14
C ALA A 65 -0.37 7.68 -17.60
N GLY A 66 0.65 8.31 -17.02
CA GLY A 66 1.05 9.69 -17.31
C GLY A 66 0.21 10.77 -16.60
N LEU A 67 -0.80 10.43 -15.81
CA LEU A 67 -1.47 11.39 -14.93
C LEU A 67 -0.54 11.75 -13.76
N LYS A 68 -0.74 12.94 -13.20
CA LYS A 68 -0.05 13.39 -11.99
C LYS A 68 -0.60 12.70 -10.74
N SER A 69 0.21 12.50 -9.71
CA SER A 69 -0.17 11.78 -8.48
C SER A 69 -1.44 12.34 -7.82
N TYR A 70 -1.61 13.65 -7.78
CA TYR A 70 -2.84 14.25 -7.22
C TYR A 70 -4.10 13.95 -8.06
N GLU A 71 -3.98 13.78 -9.38
CA GLU A 71 -5.10 13.40 -10.25
C GLU A 71 -5.48 11.94 -9.99
N ILE A 72 -4.49 11.06 -9.86
CA ILE A 72 -4.65 9.64 -9.53
C ILE A 72 -5.30 9.49 -8.13
N ALA A 73 -4.83 10.27 -7.15
CA ALA A 73 -5.42 10.29 -5.81
C ALA A 73 -6.90 10.71 -5.83
N ARG A 74 -7.26 11.72 -6.65
CA ARG A 74 -8.67 12.16 -6.81
C ARG A 74 -9.55 11.10 -7.44
N LEU A 75 -9.01 10.21 -8.27
CA LEU A 75 -9.74 9.09 -8.85
C LEU A 75 -10.06 7.99 -7.83
N GLY A 76 -9.40 7.98 -6.67
CA GLY A 76 -9.67 7.05 -5.58
C GLY A 76 -8.55 6.07 -5.28
N ILE A 77 -7.30 6.34 -5.70
CA ILE A 77 -6.12 5.59 -5.25
C ILE A 77 -5.48 6.34 -4.09
N GLY A 78 -5.33 5.68 -2.93
CA GLY A 78 -4.53 6.16 -1.81
C GLY A 78 -3.14 5.52 -1.83
N TYR A 79 -2.13 6.23 -1.37
CA TYR A 79 -0.76 5.71 -1.27
C TYR A 79 -0.16 5.98 0.11
N VAL A 80 0.39 4.96 0.72
CA VAL A 80 1.12 4.99 1.98
C VAL A 80 2.56 4.60 1.68
N PRO A 81 3.51 5.55 1.66
CA PRO A 81 4.91 5.27 1.38
C PRO A 81 5.62 4.63 2.57
N GLU A 82 6.73 3.94 2.31
CA GLU A 82 7.62 3.30 3.28
C GLU A 82 8.09 4.27 4.39
N ASN A 83 8.44 5.50 4.03
CA ASN A 83 8.98 6.51 4.95
C ASN A 83 7.94 7.16 5.87
N ARG A 84 6.70 6.66 5.90
CA ARG A 84 5.58 7.14 6.73
C ARG A 84 5.07 8.55 6.38
N ASP A 85 5.92 9.48 5.93
CA ASP A 85 5.62 10.84 5.45
C ASP A 85 4.59 11.60 6.30
N ILE A 86 4.76 11.60 7.62
CA ILE A 86 3.94 12.39 8.54
C ILE A 86 4.33 13.88 8.49
N PHE A 87 3.37 14.75 8.76
CA PHE A 87 3.65 16.17 9.02
C PHE A 87 3.96 16.36 10.51
N GLY A 88 5.23 16.19 10.88
CA GLY A 88 5.68 16.11 12.29
C GLY A 88 5.35 17.34 13.13
N ALA A 89 5.30 18.53 12.53
CA ALA A 89 4.94 19.78 13.21
C ALA A 89 3.43 19.96 13.43
N LEU A 90 2.61 19.24 12.67
CA LEU A 90 1.15 19.25 12.83
C LEU A 90 0.74 18.26 13.91
N THR A 91 -0.41 18.51 14.56
CA THR A 91 -0.98 17.55 15.50
C THR A 91 -1.44 16.28 14.80
N VAL A 92 -1.70 15.24 15.57
CA VAL A 92 -2.29 13.97 15.06
C VAL A 92 -3.60 14.27 14.36
N GLU A 93 -4.49 15.03 14.99
CA GLU A 93 -5.79 15.39 14.41
C GLU A 93 -5.65 16.19 13.11
N GLN A 94 -4.75 17.19 13.08
CA GLN A 94 -4.47 17.96 11.87
C GLN A 94 -3.93 17.09 10.74
N ASN A 95 -3.04 16.12 11.05
CA ASN A 95 -2.59 15.14 10.04
C ASN A 95 -3.77 14.37 9.45
N LEU A 96 -4.69 13.88 10.28
CA LEU A 96 -5.88 13.15 9.81
C LEU A 96 -6.79 14.04 8.96
N GLN A 97 -7.01 15.29 9.39
CA GLN A 97 -7.83 16.26 8.67
C GLN A 97 -7.30 16.57 7.26
N LEU A 98 -5.99 16.58 7.05
CA LEU A 98 -5.39 16.74 5.71
C LEU A 98 -5.80 15.64 4.73
N GLY A 99 -6.16 14.46 5.21
CA GLY A 99 -6.64 13.35 4.38
C GLY A 99 -8.08 13.53 3.91
N VAL A 100 -8.88 14.34 4.61
CA VAL A 100 -10.34 14.47 4.36
C VAL A 100 -10.60 15.13 3.01
N LYS A 101 -11.36 14.46 2.14
CA LYS A 101 -11.81 15.03 0.87
C LYS A 101 -13.09 15.85 1.07
N VAL A 102 -13.05 17.11 0.67
CA VAL A 102 -14.21 18.01 0.70
C VAL A 102 -15.27 17.53 -0.31
N GLY A 103 -16.55 17.52 0.09
CA GLY A 103 -17.69 17.30 -0.80
C GLY A 103 -18.21 15.85 -0.90
N ARG A 104 -17.70 14.90 -0.12
CA ARG A 104 -18.30 13.55 0.01
C ARG A 104 -19.27 13.49 1.18
N SER A 105 -20.53 13.12 0.91
CA SER A 105 -21.60 13.02 1.92
C SER A 105 -21.57 11.71 2.73
N THR A 106 -20.97 10.66 2.19
CA THR A 106 -20.85 9.35 2.84
C THR A 106 -19.42 8.83 2.67
N MET A 107 -18.76 8.57 3.79
CA MET A 107 -17.39 8.02 3.82
C MET A 107 -17.43 6.62 4.46
N ARG A 108 -16.69 5.67 3.87
CA ARG A 108 -16.49 4.33 4.45
C ARG A 108 -15.61 4.35 5.69
N TRP A 109 -14.87 5.45 5.89
CA TRP A 109 -13.93 5.63 6.98
C TRP A 109 -14.06 7.03 7.59
N SER A 110 -14.26 7.08 8.89
CA SER A 110 -14.42 8.34 9.64
C SER A 110 -13.29 8.54 10.66
N MET A 111 -13.21 9.76 11.21
CA MET A 111 -12.34 10.06 12.34
C MET A 111 -12.65 9.14 13.54
N ALA A 112 -13.93 8.91 13.84
CA ALA A 112 -14.34 8.01 14.91
C ALA A 112 -13.90 6.56 14.67
N ASP A 113 -13.87 6.10 13.42
CA ASP A 113 -13.36 4.77 13.08
C ASP A 113 -11.85 4.68 13.31
N THR A 114 -11.12 5.73 12.96
CA THR A 114 -9.68 5.84 13.23
C THR A 114 -9.39 5.72 14.72
N TYR A 115 -10.07 6.48 15.55
CA TYR A 115 -9.88 6.49 17.00
C TYR A 115 -10.32 5.18 17.66
N ARG A 116 -11.39 4.56 17.17
CA ARG A 116 -11.81 3.23 17.64
C ARG A 116 -10.77 2.15 17.36
N LEU A 117 -10.12 2.19 16.20
CA LEU A 117 -9.07 1.25 15.85
C LEU A 117 -7.74 1.55 16.54
N PHE A 118 -7.45 2.83 16.74
CA PHE A 118 -6.20 3.30 17.34
C PHE A 118 -6.46 4.31 18.44
N PRO A 119 -6.89 3.87 19.66
CA PRO A 119 -7.18 4.78 20.78
C PRO A 119 -6.01 5.70 21.13
N VAL A 120 -4.77 5.24 20.96
CA VAL A 120 -3.57 6.05 21.18
C VAL A 120 -3.52 7.31 20.30
N LEU A 121 -4.10 7.27 19.09
CA LEU A 121 -4.18 8.46 18.22
C LEU A 121 -5.22 9.46 18.75
N GLU A 122 -6.28 8.99 19.41
CA GLU A 122 -7.26 9.85 20.09
C GLU A 122 -6.65 10.49 21.34
N GLU A 123 -6.00 9.69 22.18
CA GLU A 123 -5.32 10.15 23.42
C GLU A 123 -4.29 11.23 23.12
N ARG A 124 -3.63 11.14 21.95
CA ARG A 124 -2.58 12.06 21.50
C ARG A 124 -3.02 13.02 20.40
N ARG A 125 -4.32 13.20 20.18
CA ARG A 125 -4.85 13.97 19.04
C ARG A 125 -4.29 15.39 18.95
N ASP A 126 -4.03 16.03 20.09
CA ASP A 126 -3.52 17.40 20.19
C ASP A 126 -1.98 17.47 20.25
N ALA A 127 -1.30 16.31 20.31
CA ALA A 127 0.16 16.27 20.33
C ALA A 127 0.74 16.40 18.92
N PRO A 128 1.92 17.02 18.75
CA PRO A 128 2.64 17.02 17.48
C PRO A 128 2.92 15.58 17.01
N ALA A 129 2.64 15.27 15.74
CA ALA A 129 2.81 13.92 15.22
C ALA A 129 4.29 13.44 15.23
N GLY A 130 5.24 14.36 15.26
CA GLY A 130 6.66 14.04 15.34
C GLY A 130 7.11 13.36 16.62
N VAL A 131 6.34 13.46 17.73
CA VAL A 131 6.67 12.78 19.00
C VAL A 131 6.11 11.37 19.11
N LEU A 132 5.33 10.92 18.14
CA LEU A 132 4.80 9.56 18.08
C LEU A 132 5.92 8.54 17.85
N SER A 133 5.75 7.35 18.40
CA SER A 133 6.61 6.20 18.04
C SER A 133 6.47 5.83 16.55
N GLY A 134 7.47 5.13 16.01
CA GLY A 134 7.44 4.73 14.61
C GLY A 134 6.20 3.92 14.21
N GLY A 135 5.68 3.06 15.09
CA GLY A 135 4.44 2.33 14.87
C GLY A 135 3.20 3.23 14.87
N GLU A 136 3.12 4.19 15.80
CA GLU A 136 2.03 5.16 15.85
C GLU A 136 2.04 6.08 14.61
N GLN A 137 3.22 6.49 14.14
CA GLN A 137 3.38 7.25 12.90
C GLN A 137 2.89 6.45 11.68
N GLN A 138 3.18 5.15 11.63
CA GLN A 138 2.70 4.25 10.58
C GLN A 138 1.17 4.17 10.57
N MET A 139 0.56 4.00 11.76
CA MET A 139 -0.90 4.00 11.91
C MET A 139 -1.50 5.33 11.47
N LEU A 140 -0.91 6.45 11.88
CA LEU A 140 -1.37 7.79 11.50
C LEU A 140 -1.35 7.97 9.97
N THR A 141 -0.30 7.51 9.28
CA THR A 141 -0.19 7.64 7.83
C THR A 141 -1.24 6.80 7.10
N ILE A 142 -1.46 5.55 7.55
CA ILE A 142 -2.52 4.69 7.00
C ILE A 142 -3.89 5.36 7.20
N CYS A 143 -4.19 5.81 8.42
CA CYS A 143 -5.46 6.45 8.75
C CYS A 143 -5.68 7.76 7.98
N ARG A 144 -4.66 8.61 7.86
CA ARG A 144 -4.71 9.82 7.04
C ARG A 144 -5.09 9.50 5.59
N THR A 145 -4.50 8.45 5.02
CA THR A 145 -4.82 8.02 3.66
C THR A 145 -6.25 7.52 3.55
N LEU A 146 -6.75 6.78 4.57
CA LEU A 146 -8.13 6.31 4.63
C LEU A 146 -9.16 7.43 4.76
N MET A 147 -8.80 8.55 5.40
CA MET A 147 -9.66 9.75 5.47
C MET A 147 -9.98 10.32 4.07
N GLY A 148 -9.16 10.00 3.07
CA GLY A 148 -9.45 10.29 1.66
C GLY A 148 -10.49 9.40 1.01
N ASP A 149 -11.04 8.41 1.73
CA ASP A 149 -12.00 7.40 1.26
C ASP A 149 -11.60 6.76 -0.09
N PRO A 150 -10.39 6.15 -0.17
CA PRO A 150 -9.91 5.56 -1.42
C PRO A 150 -10.69 4.29 -1.75
N ASP A 151 -10.76 3.94 -3.05
CA ASP A 151 -11.29 2.65 -3.50
C ASP A 151 -10.21 1.56 -3.54
N LEU A 152 -8.96 2.01 -3.73
CA LEU A 152 -7.75 1.21 -3.65
C LEU A 152 -6.74 1.95 -2.76
N ILE A 153 -6.18 1.27 -1.76
CA ILE A 153 -5.05 1.77 -1.01
C ILE A 153 -3.81 0.95 -1.35
N MET A 154 -2.74 1.62 -1.73
CA MET A 154 -1.42 1.03 -1.96
C MET A 154 -0.53 1.32 -0.77
N ILE A 155 0.12 0.30 -0.22
CA ILE A 155 0.89 0.42 1.03
C ILE A 155 2.26 -0.22 0.83
N ASP A 156 3.30 0.55 1.09
CA ASP A 156 4.69 0.15 0.89
C ASP A 156 5.35 -0.19 2.24
N GLU A 157 5.67 -1.46 2.43
CA GLU A 157 6.38 -2.03 3.58
C GLU A 157 5.90 -1.54 4.97
N PRO A 158 4.58 -1.62 5.28
CA PRO A 158 4.03 -1.03 6.49
C PRO A 158 4.54 -1.65 7.78
N THR A 159 5.19 -2.81 7.73
CA THR A 159 5.63 -3.55 8.92
C THR A 159 7.13 -3.49 9.15
N GLU A 160 7.87 -2.77 8.29
CA GLU A 160 9.32 -2.68 8.43
C GLU A 160 9.74 -1.96 9.72
N GLY A 161 10.71 -2.54 10.42
CA GLY A 161 11.24 -1.98 11.68
C GLY A 161 10.25 -1.93 12.85
N LEU A 162 9.10 -2.58 12.75
CA LEU A 162 8.08 -2.58 13.80
C LEU A 162 8.18 -3.82 14.72
N ALA A 163 7.81 -3.61 15.99
CA ALA A 163 7.69 -4.68 16.97
C ALA A 163 6.59 -5.70 16.56
N PRO A 164 6.73 -6.99 16.91
CA PRO A 164 5.78 -8.05 16.51
C PRO A 164 4.31 -7.73 16.83
N GLN A 165 4.02 -7.15 17.98
CA GLN A 165 2.65 -6.76 18.36
C GLN A 165 2.05 -5.71 17.43
N MET A 166 2.87 -4.75 16.95
CA MET A 166 2.42 -3.73 16.02
C MET A 166 2.19 -4.31 14.63
N VAL A 167 3.02 -5.26 14.22
CA VAL A 167 2.85 -6.02 12.98
C VAL A 167 1.51 -6.76 12.94
N GLU A 168 1.15 -7.43 14.06
CA GLU A 168 -0.16 -8.07 14.21
C GLU A 168 -1.31 -7.07 14.09
N ARG A 169 -1.16 -5.92 14.74
CA ARG A 169 -2.17 -4.86 14.69
C ARG A 169 -2.37 -4.31 13.29
N ILE A 170 -1.29 -4.10 12.53
CA ILE A 170 -1.39 -3.70 11.11
C ILE A 170 -2.15 -4.74 10.30
N ALA A 171 -1.85 -6.03 10.48
CA ALA A 171 -2.53 -7.09 9.74
C ALA A 171 -4.05 -7.10 10.01
N GLU A 172 -4.49 -6.89 11.27
CA GLU A 172 -5.90 -6.76 11.61
C GLU A 172 -6.56 -5.55 10.93
N VAL A 173 -5.87 -4.42 10.94
CA VAL A 173 -6.34 -3.19 10.30
C VAL A 173 -6.50 -3.38 8.79
N LEU A 174 -5.54 -3.99 8.12
CA LEU A 174 -5.63 -4.25 6.68
C LEU A 174 -6.83 -5.14 6.33
N ARG A 175 -7.15 -6.15 7.15
CA ARG A 175 -8.39 -6.94 6.98
C ARG A 175 -9.64 -6.08 7.15
N THR A 176 -9.69 -5.28 8.21
CA THR A 176 -10.83 -4.37 8.47
C THR A 176 -11.04 -3.38 7.31
N ILE A 177 -9.97 -2.88 6.71
CA ILE A 177 -10.02 -2.00 5.52
C ILE A 177 -10.67 -2.74 4.35
N ALA A 178 -10.24 -3.98 4.08
CA ALA A 178 -10.79 -4.78 2.99
C ALA A 178 -12.27 -5.17 3.22
N GLU A 179 -12.63 -5.52 4.46
CA GLU A 179 -14.03 -5.82 4.86
C GLU A 179 -14.95 -4.62 4.62
N ARG A 180 -14.44 -3.39 4.73
CA ARG A 180 -15.18 -2.16 4.39
C ARG A 180 -15.22 -1.86 2.89
N GLY A 181 -14.73 -2.76 2.06
CA GLY A 181 -14.82 -2.66 0.60
C GLY A 181 -13.72 -1.82 -0.05
N ILE A 182 -12.64 -1.54 0.65
CA ILE A 182 -11.44 -0.89 0.10
C ILE A 182 -10.46 -1.98 -0.35
N SER A 183 -10.05 -1.95 -1.62
CA SER A 183 -9.06 -2.89 -2.14
C SER A 183 -7.65 -2.50 -1.67
N ILE A 184 -6.75 -3.48 -1.54
CA ILE A 184 -5.40 -3.25 -1.04
C ILE A 184 -4.37 -3.83 -2.00
N LEU A 185 -3.38 -3.02 -2.38
CA LEU A 185 -2.14 -3.48 -2.99
C LEU A 185 -1.00 -3.24 -1.98
N LEU A 186 -0.48 -4.32 -1.43
CA LEU A 186 0.52 -4.31 -0.37
C LEU A 186 1.87 -4.71 -0.94
N VAL A 187 2.91 -3.93 -0.70
CA VAL A 187 4.29 -4.36 -0.85
C VAL A 187 4.81 -4.79 0.51
N GLU A 188 5.34 -5.99 0.60
CA GLU A 188 5.85 -6.56 1.85
C GLU A 188 7.08 -7.43 1.61
N GLN A 189 7.96 -7.46 2.61
CA GLN A 189 9.09 -8.39 2.67
C GLN A 189 8.76 -9.60 3.55
N LYS A 190 7.93 -9.41 4.59
CA LYS A 190 7.59 -10.47 5.55
C LYS A 190 6.56 -11.43 4.96
N LEU A 191 7.05 -12.58 4.49
CA LEU A 191 6.23 -13.65 3.92
C LEU A 191 5.06 -14.06 4.82
N THR A 192 5.29 -14.14 6.14
CA THR A 192 4.28 -14.58 7.12
C THR A 192 3.03 -13.72 7.12
N ILE A 193 3.17 -12.40 7.00
CA ILE A 193 2.03 -11.47 6.94
C ILE A 193 1.30 -11.62 5.63
N ALA A 194 2.02 -11.54 4.53
CA ALA A 194 1.44 -11.64 3.20
C ALA A 194 0.63 -12.94 3.03
N LEU A 195 1.18 -14.08 3.46
CA LEU A 195 0.49 -15.37 3.43
C LEU A 195 -0.79 -15.42 4.29
N ARG A 196 -0.88 -14.58 5.32
CA ARG A 196 -2.00 -14.59 6.26
C ARG A 196 -3.17 -13.70 5.85
N ILE A 197 -2.88 -12.59 5.17
CA ILE A 197 -3.92 -11.58 4.88
C ILE A 197 -4.29 -11.48 3.41
N SER A 198 -3.44 -11.94 2.49
CA SER A 198 -3.67 -11.76 1.05
C SER A 198 -4.62 -12.81 0.50
N HIS A 199 -5.40 -12.40 -0.49
CA HIS A 199 -6.19 -13.29 -1.32
C HIS A 199 -5.35 -13.84 -2.48
N ARG A 200 -4.39 -13.02 -2.97
CA ARG A 200 -3.48 -13.34 -4.06
C ARG A 200 -2.12 -12.69 -3.83
N LEU A 201 -1.09 -13.36 -4.32
CA LEU A 201 0.30 -12.97 -4.16
C LEU A 201 1.00 -12.90 -5.52
N TYR A 202 1.82 -11.88 -5.67
CA TYR A 202 2.85 -11.81 -6.69
C TYR A 202 4.22 -11.92 -6.03
N VAL A 203 5.15 -12.57 -6.68
CA VAL A 203 6.58 -12.49 -6.30
C VAL A 203 7.32 -11.76 -7.41
N MET A 204 8.06 -10.73 -7.03
CA MET A 204 8.88 -9.95 -7.94
C MET A 204 10.35 -10.37 -7.83
N GLY A 205 10.96 -10.64 -8.98
CA GLY A 205 12.40 -10.90 -9.11
C GLY A 205 12.98 -10.14 -10.30
N HIS A 206 14.08 -9.42 -10.10
CA HIS A 206 14.76 -8.66 -11.15
C HIS A 206 13.84 -7.78 -12.02
N GLY A 207 12.91 -7.07 -11.39
CA GLY A 207 12.00 -6.16 -12.06
C GLY A 207 10.85 -6.82 -12.84
N ARG A 208 10.59 -8.12 -12.63
CA ARG A 208 9.51 -8.88 -13.29
C ARG A 208 8.69 -9.64 -12.28
N MET A 209 7.44 -9.95 -12.60
CA MET A 209 6.65 -10.92 -11.83
C MET A 209 7.11 -12.33 -12.20
N VAL A 210 7.61 -13.08 -11.22
CA VAL A 210 8.11 -14.45 -11.38
C VAL A 210 7.14 -15.49 -10.85
N PHE A 211 6.13 -15.06 -10.11
CA PHE A 211 5.05 -15.89 -9.58
C PHE A 211 3.78 -15.06 -9.41
N GLU A 212 2.63 -15.68 -9.70
CA GLU A 212 1.29 -15.24 -9.32
C GLU A 212 0.50 -16.45 -8.82
N GLY A 213 -0.15 -16.33 -7.67
CA GLY A 213 -0.97 -17.42 -7.12
C GLY A 213 -1.62 -17.07 -5.78
N SER A 214 -2.31 -18.03 -5.19
CA SER A 214 -2.85 -17.94 -3.84
C SER A 214 -1.75 -18.12 -2.78
N PRO A 215 -2.04 -17.78 -1.51
CA PRO A 215 -1.14 -18.11 -0.40
C PRO A 215 -0.78 -19.60 -0.32
N ASP A 216 -1.71 -20.50 -0.65
CA ASP A 216 -1.47 -21.94 -0.61
C ASP A 216 -0.58 -22.40 -1.78
N ASP A 217 -0.77 -21.83 -2.97
CA ASP A 217 0.11 -22.10 -4.11
C ASP A 217 1.56 -21.70 -3.78
N LEU A 218 1.77 -20.52 -3.16
CA LEU A 218 3.12 -20.09 -2.77
C LEU A 218 3.70 -20.95 -1.63
N ARG A 219 2.89 -21.42 -0.68
CA ARG A 219 3.36 -22.37 0.35
C ARG A 219 3.83 -23.69 -0.26
N ALA A 220 3.17 -24.16 -1.31
CA ALA A 220 3.50 -25.40 -2.00
C ALA A 220 4.73 -25.24 -2.91
N ASP A 221 4.98 -24.05 -3.45
CA ASP A 221 6.11 -23.78 -4.36
C ASP A 221 7.41 -23.47 -3.60
N GLN A 222 8.12 -24.52 -3.20
CA GLN A 222 9.41 -24.40 -2.53
C GLN A 222 10.48 -23.72 -3.42
N SER A 223 10.44 -23.95 -4.72
CA SER A 223 11.42 -23.39 -5.67
C SER A 223 11.34 -21.86 -5.72
N VAL A 224 10.13 -21.31 -5.84
CA VAL A 224 9.92 -19.85 -5.83
C VAL A 224 10.36 -19.25 -4.49
N ARG A 225 9.99 -19.88 -3.37
CA ARG A 225 10.36 -19.36 -2.04
C ARG A 225 11.88 -19.33 -1.84
N GLN A 226 12.57 -20.42 -2.13
CA GLN A 226 14.03 -20.51 -1.96
C GLN A 226 14.78 -19.57 -2.90
N THR A 227 14.32 -19.45 -4.14
CA THR A 227 15.03 -18.63 -5.13
C THR A 227 14.84 -17.13 -4.89
N TRP A 228 13.63 -16.69 -4.51
CA TRP A 228 13.25 -15.29 -4.57
C TRP A 228 12.93 -14.64 -3.22
N LEU A 229 12.62 -15.42 -2.17
CA LEU A 229 12.15 -14.89 -0.89
C LEU A 229 13.03 -15.25 0.30
N GLU A 230 13.56 -16.48 0.34
CA GLU A 230 14.41 -16.96 1.44
C GLU A 230 15.87 -16.55 1.19
N VAL A 231 16.59 -16.20 2.27
CA VAL A 231 18.03 -15.87 2.26
C VAL A 231 18.81 -17.02 2.85
#